data_46a80e9d3bf7adb1b4eee5fa3dd52f84
#
_entry.id   46a80e9d3bf7adb1b4eee5fa3dd52f84
#
_cell.length_a   1.000
_cell.length_b   1.000
_cell.length_c   1.000
_cell.angle_alpha   90.00
_cell.angle_beta   90.00
_cell.angle_gamma   90.00
#
_symmetry.space_group_name_H-M   'P 1'
#
loop_
_entity.id
_entity.type
_entity.pdbx_description
1 polymer ?
#
loop_
_entity_poly.entity_id
_entity_poly.type
_entity_poly.pdbx_seq_one_letter_code
_entity_poly.pdbx_strand_id
1 'polypeptide(L)'
;RVKDVINRGGEKIPVVEIENLLYQHPSVTDVAIVAMPDERLGERACAFVVPAAGERLSFRAMQQYLDAAGVSKYYWPERLEDIDELPRNAVGKVQKNVLRDRAAALVASGAATTTKEN
;
A
#
# COMPACT_ATOMS: atom_id res chain seq x y z
N ARG A 1 -8.12 1.52 -20.33
CA ARG A 1 -7.33 1.94 -19.21
C ARG A 1 -7.95 1.53 -17.89
N VAL A 2 -7.18 0.94 -17.04
CA VAL A 2 -7.68 0.41 -15.79
C VAL A 2 -7.67 1.49 -14.71
N LYS A 3 -8.77 1.65 -14.04
CA LYS A 3 -8.82 2.56 -12.93
C LYS A 3 -8.20 1.95 -11.70
N ASP A 4 -7.66 2.81 -10.87
CA ASP A 4 -6.99 2.42 -9.66
C ASP A 4 -8.00 2.28 -8.54
N VAL A 5 -8.80 1.23 -8.59
CA VAL A 5 -9.90 1.00 -7.65
C VAL A 5 -9.66 -0.30 -6.90
N ILE A 6 -9.82 -0.23 -5.59
CA ILE A 6 -9.79 -1.41 -4.75
C ILE A 6 -11.15 -1.55 -4.10
N ASN A 7 -11.77 -2.70 -4.29
CA ASN A 7 -13.10 -2.97 -3.77
C ASN A 7 -12.99 -3.93 -2.60
N ARG A 8 -13.07 -3.39 -1.39
CA ARG A 8 -12.94 -4.15 -0.16
C ARG A 8 -14.35 -4.43 0.39
N GLY A 9 -14.85 -5.62 0.10
CA GLY A 9 -16.16 -6.03 0.62
C GLY A 9 -17.29 -5.10 0.22
N GLY A 10 -17.21 -4.53 -0.97
CA GLY A 10 -18.22 -3.59 -1.44
C GLY A 10 -17.87 -2.13 -1.22
N GLU A 11 -16.84 -1.84 -0.43
CA GLU A 11 -16.38 -0.47 -0.19
C GLU A 11 -15.23 -0.15 -1.10
N LYS A 12 -15.32 0.95 -1.80
CA LYS A 12 -14.24 1.40 -2.68
C LYS A 12 -13.25 2.23 -1.88
N ILE A 13 -12.00 1.80 -1.92
CA ILE A 13 -10.94 2.49 -1.17
C ILE A 13 -10.43 3.67 -1.98
N PRO A 14 -10.36 4.88 -1.38
CA PRO A 14 -9.85 6.06 -2.08
C PRO A 14 -8.33 6.03 -2.17
N VAL A 15 -7.81 5.26 -3.11
CA VAL A 15 -6.39 4.96 -3.21
C VAL A 15 -5.54 6.21 -3.38
N VAL A 16 -5.97 7.11 -4.29
CA VAL A 16 -5.17 8.30 -4.60
C VAL A 16 -5.03 9.19 -3.37
N GLU A 17 -6.12 9.36 -2.63
CA GLU A 17 -6.08 10.19 -1.43
C GLU A 17 -5.11 9.62 -0.39
N ILE A 18 -5.15 8.31 -0.21
CA ILE A 18 -4.29 7.67 0.79
C ILE A 18 -2.84 7.71 0.33
N GLU A 19 -2.58 7.49 -0.95
CA GLU A 19 -1.23 7.62 -1.47
C GLU A 19 -0.69 9.04 -1.25
N ASN A 20 -1.50 10.05 -1.52
CA ASN A 20 -1.08 11.42 -1.33
C ASN A 20 -0.74 11.72 0.14
N LEU A 21 -1.54 11.20 1.06
CA LEU A 21 -1.26 11.37 2.47
C LEU A 21 0.06 10.72 2.86
N LEU A 22 0.30 9.52 2.38
CA LEU A 22 1.53 8.81 2.71
C LEU A 22 2.75 9.48 2.09
N TYR A 23 2.61 10.07 0.90
CA TYR A 23 3.70 10.84 0.30
C TYR A 23 4.14 12.00 1.18
N GLN A 24 3.24 12.54 1.97
CA GLN A 24 3.57 13.67 2.85
C GLN A 24 4.27 13.24 4.12
N HIS A 25 4.32 11.94 4.39
CA HIS A 25 4.99 11.45 5.59
C HIS A 25 6.51 11.54 5.41
N PRO A 26 7.23 12.06 6.44
CA PRO A 26 8.68 12.27 6.29
C PRO A 26 9.49 11.00 6.09
N SER A 27 8.96 9.85 6.48
CA SER A 27 9.67 8.58 6.32
C SER A 27 9.43 7.92 4.96
N VAL A 28 8.64 8.54 4.08
CA VAL A 28 8.25 7.96 2.81
C VAL A 28 8.84 8.76 1.66
N THR A 29 9.61 8.08 0.80
CA THR A 29 10.13 8.68 -0.42
C THR A 29 9.16 8.46 -1.58
N ASP A 30 8.55 7.27 -1.62
CA ASP A 30 7.62 6.92 -2.70
C ASP A 30 6.64 5.91 -2.16
N VAL A 31 5.46 5.81 -2.76
CA VAL A 31 4.44 4.87 -2.30
C VAL A 31 3.51 4.50 -3.44
N ALA A 32 3.05 3.27 -3.44
CA ALA A 32 1.99 2.82 -4.34
C ALA A 32 1.10 1.85 -3.58
N ILE A 33 -0.20 2.03 -3.72
CA ILE A 33 -1.18 1.16 -3.06
C ILE A 33 -1.88 0.35 -4.13
N VAL A 34 -1.90 -0.96 -3.96
CA VAL A 34 -2.50 -1.87 -4.93
C VAL A 34 -3.42 -2.85 -4.23
N ALA A 35 -4.30 -3.47 -5.01
CA ALA A 35 -5.19 -4.51 -4.49
C ALA A 35 -4.42 -5.79 -4.25
N MET A 36 -4.76 -6.48 -3.18
CA MET A 36 -4.32 -7.85 -2.96
C MET A 36 -5.56 -8.71 -2.76
N PRO A 37 -5.50 -9.98 -3.19
CA PRO A 37 -6.68 -10.84 -3.11
C PRO A 37 -7.02 -11.20 -1.67
N ASP A 38 -8.30 -11.32 -1.38
CA ASP A 38 -8.78 -11.75 -0.08
C ASP A 38 -10.01 -12.62 -0.27
N GLU A 39 -10.02 -13.79 0.37
CA GLU A 39 -11.11 -14.74 0.19
C GLU A 39 -12.46 -14.21 0.62
N ARG A 40 -12.46 -13.45 1.69
CA ARG A 40 -13.69 -12.99 2.30
C ARG A 40 -14.20 -11.67 1.72
N LEU A 41 -13.28 -10.75 1.49
CA LEU A 41 -13.64 -9.40 1.06
C LEU A 41 -13.46 -9.16 -0.43
N GLY A 42 -12.82 -10.08 -1.11
CA GLY A 42 -12.49 -9.94 -2.51
C GLY A 42 -11.12 -9.29 -2.67
N GLU A 43 -10.98 -8.08 -2.17
CA GLU A 43 -9.71 -7.35 -2.24
C GLU A 43 -9.45 -6.60 -0.96
N ARG A 44 -8.19 -6.39 -0.67
CA ARG A 44 -7.73 -5.50 0.40
C ARG A 44 -6.58 -4.68 -0.13
N ALA A 45 -6.23 -3.61 0.57
CA ALA A 45 -5.18 -2.71 0.10
C ALA A 45 -3.82 -3.13 0.63
N CYS A 46 -2.83 -3.09 -0.25
CA CYS A 46 -1.43 -3.34 0.10
C CYS A 46 -0.62 -2.11 -0.29
N ALA A 47 0.12 -1.54 0.66
CA ALA A 47 0.97 -0.39 0.40
C ALA A 47 2.40 -0.85 0.21
N PHE A 48 3.00 -0.45 -0.93
CA PHE A 48 4.43 -0.62 -1.16
C PHE A 48 5.08 0.73 -0.94
N VAL A 49 6.02 0.80 -0.03
CA VAL A 49 6.66 2.06 0.38
C VAL A 49 8.16 2.00 0.13
N VAL A 50 8.68 3.06 -0.48
CA VAL A 50 10.12 3.27 -0.54
C VAL A 50 10.47 4.18 0.62
N PRO A 51 11.15 3.66 1.65
CA PRO A 51 11.43 4.50 2.82
C PRO A 51 12.49 5.54 2.51
N ALA A 52 12.42 6.67 3.20
CA ALA A 52 13.46 7.68 3.11
C ALA A 52 14.74 7.15 3.73
N ALA A 53 15.88 7.70 3.30
CA ALA A 53 17.17 7.21 3.76
C ALA A 53 17.26 7.22 5.28
N GLY A 54 17.57 6.08 5.86
CA GLY A 54 17.69 5.96 7.31
C GLY A 54 16.38 5.94 8.06
N GLU A 55 15.25 5.95 7.32
CA GLU A 55 13.94 5.95 7.93
C GLU A 55 13.22 4.64 7.71
N ARG A 56 12.17 4.42 8.47
CA ARG A 56 11.34 3.25 8.29
C ARG A 56 9.96 3.54 8.84
N LEU A 57 8.95 3.32 8.02
CA LEU A 57 7.56 3.49 8.45
C LEU A 57 7.04 2.13 8.89
N SER A 58 6.75 1.99 10.18
CA SER A 58 6.20 0.74 10.67
C SER A 58 4.70 0.68 10.33
N PHE A 59 4.16 -0.53 10.36
CA PHE A 59 2.75 -0.72 10.08
C PHE A 59 1.88 0.08 11.06
N ARG A 60 2.21 0.03 12.34
CA ARG A 60 1.47 0.80 13.34
C ARG A 60 1.59 2.30 13.11
N ALA A 61 2.78 2.78 12.78
CA ALA A 61 2.98 4.21 12.54
C ALA A 61 2.14 4.67 11.35
N MET A 62 2.04 3.85 10.30
CA MET A 62 1.18 4.17 9.17
C MET A 62 -0.27 4.26 9.61
N GLN A 63 -0.73 3.31 10.41
CA GLN A 63 -2.11 3.33 10.88
C GLN A 63 -2.40 4.55 11.72
N GLN A 64 -1.50 4.89 12.63
CA GLN A 64 -1.66 6.07 13.49
C GLN A 64 -1.67 7.35 12.67
N TYR A 65 -0.82 7.41 11.66
CA TYR A 65 -0.74 8.57 10.78
C TYR A 65 -2.04 8.77 10.02
N LEU A 66 -2.58 7.69 9.45
CA LEU A 66 -3.83 7.78 8.71
C LEU A 66 -5.01 8.07 9.62
N ASP A 67 -5.00 7.53 10.83
CA ASP A 67 -6.04 7.82 11.80
C ASP A 67 -6.05 9.31 12.16
N ALA A 68 -4.87 9.85 12.41
CA ALA A 68 -4.73 11.27 12.73
C ALA A 68 -5.15 12.17 11.56
N ALA A 69 -5.04 11.68 10.34
CA ALA A 69 -5.46 12.42 9.15
C ALA A 69 -6.96 12.29 8.89
N GLY A 70 -7.67 11.53 9.71
CA GLY A 70 -9.11 11.40 9.57
C GLY A 70 -9.57 10.32 8.61
N VAL A 71 -8.67 9.43 8.21
CA VAL A 71 -9.03 8.35 7.28
C VAL A 71 -9.70 7.21 8.05
N SER A 72 -10.87 6.78 7.58
CA SER A 72 -11.56 5.64 8.17
C SER A 72 -10.69 4.41 8.12
N LYS A 73 -10.68 3.64 9.20
CA LYS A 73 -9.84 2.45 9.25
C LYS A 73 -10.23 1.39 8.21
N TYR A 74 -11.43 1.45 7.67
CA TYR A 74 -11.82 0.56 6.58
C TYR A 74 -11.00 0.80 5.32
N TYR A 75 -10.38 1.97 5.19
CA TYR A 75 -9.61 2.36 4.01
C TYR A 75 -8.10 2.21 4.21
N TRP A 76 -7.65 1.91 5.42
CA TRP A 76 -6.21 1.78 5.67
C TRP A 76 -5.66 0.56 4.95
N PRO A 77 -4.46 0.67 4.37
CA PRO A 77 -3.81 -0.52 3.85
C PRO A 77 -3.66 -1.57 4.94
N GLU A 78 -3.91 -2.81 4.58
CA GLU A 78 -3.86 -3.90 5.55
C GLU A 78 -2.57 -4.69 5.43
N ARG A 79 -1.68 -4.26 4.55
CA ARG A 79 -0.35 -4.80 4.40
C ARG A 79 0.59 -3.68 4.01
N LEU A 80 1.78 -3.66 4.59
CA LEU A 80 2.80 -2.65 4.29
C LEU A 80 4.09 -3.38 3.95
N GLU A 81 4.61 -3.13 2.76
CA GLU A 81 5.83 -3.75 2.28
C GLU A 81 6.84 -2.67 1.93
N ASP A 82 8.08 -2.84 2.40
CA ASP A 82 9.17 -1.96 2.00
C ASP A 82 9.71 -2.44 0.66
N ILE A 83 10.06 -1.50 -0.20
CA ILE A 83 10.62 -1.82 -1.49
C ILE A 83 11.70 -0.79 -1.80
N ASP A 84 12.77 -1.21 -2.48
CA ASP A 84 13.88 -0.31 -2.76
C ASP A 84 13.50 0.78 -3.76
N GLU A 85 12.70 0.42 -4.74
CA GLU A 85 12.16 1.38 -5.70
C GLU A 85 10.92 0.79 -6.32
N LEU A 86 10.01 1.66 -6.75
CA LEU A 86 8.79 1.20 -7.41
C LEU A 86 9.10 0.86 -8.87
N PRO A 87 8.51 -0.22 -9.41
CA PRO A 87 8.69 -0.54 -10.81
C PRO A 87 8.03 0.53 -11.68
N ARG A 88 8.78 1.06 -12.65
CA ARG A 88 8.26 2.10 -13.53
C ARG A 88 8.53 1.74 -14.98
N ASN A 89 7.67 2.18 -15.86
CA ASN A 89 7.87 1.95 -17.28
C ASN A 89 8.79 3.03 -17.85
N ALA A 90 9.01 3.00 -19.16
CA ALA A 90 9.94 3.90 -19.82
C ALA A 90 9.57 5.38 -19.68
N VAL A 91 8.29 5.68 -19.47
CA VAL A 91 7.84 7.06 -19.30
C VAL A 91 7.75 7.46 -17.83
N GLY A 92 8.17 6.59 -16.93
CA GLY A 92 8.22 6.91 -15.51
C GLY A 92 6.96 6.60 -14.72
N LYS A 93 5.98 5.97 -15.33
CA LYS A 93 4.74 5.63 -14.65
C LYS A 93 4.89 4.35 -13.83
N VAL A 94 4.37 4.36 -12.61
CA VAL A 94 4.43 3.18 -11.75
C VAL A 94 3.62 2.04 -12.36
N GLN A 95 4.24 0.88 -12.44
CA GLN A 95 3.60 -0.31 -13.00
C GLN A 95 2.89 -1.07 -11.88
N LYS A 96 1.68 -0.65 -11.57
CA LYS A 96 0.93 -1.26 -10.47
C LYS A 96 0.56 -2.71 -10.74
N ASN A 97 0.49 -3.12 -12.00
CA ASN A 97 0.24 -4.53 -12.33
C ASN A 97 1.36 -5.43 -11.77
N VAL A 98 2.61 -4.96 -11.84
CA VAL A 98 3.73 -5.71 -11.28
C VAL A 98 3.59 -5.82 -9.76
N LEU A 99 3.20 -4.72 -9.12
CA LEU A 99 3.01 -4.72 -7.67
C LEU A 99 1.83 -5.59 -7.26
N ARG A 100 0.76 -5.59 -8.03
CA ARG A 100 -0.39 -6.46 -7.74
C ARG A 100 0.00 -7.93 -7.80
N ASP A 101 0.80 -8.30 -8.80
CA ASP A 101 1.28 -9.68 -8.91
C ASP A 101 2.14 -10.04 -7.71
N ARG A 102 2.98 -9.12 -7.27
CA ARG A 102 3.83 -9.34 -6.12
C ARG A 102 3.00 -9.49 -4.84
N ALA A 103 1.99 -8.64 -4.67
CA ALA A 103 1.10 -8.71 -3.52
C ALA A 103 0.36 -10.04 -3.49
N ALA A 104 -0.13 -10.49 -4.63
CA ALA A 104 -0.83 -11.77 -4.73
C ALA A 104 0.11 -12.92 -4.37
N ALA A 105 1.35 -12.87 -4.81
CA ALA A 105 2.32 -13.90 -4.49
C ALA A 105 2.63 -13.93 -2.99
N LEU A 106 2.72 -12.76 -2.36
CA LEU A 106 2.97 -12.69 -0.92
C LEU A 106 1.80 -13.27 -0.13
N VAL A 107 0.58 -12.97 -0.55
CA VAL A 107 -0.61 -13.53 0.10
C VAL A 107 -0.65 -15.04 -0.06
N ALA A 108 -0.38 -15.53 -1.28
CA ALA A 108 -0.41 -16.97 -1.55
C ALA A 108 0.65 -17.73 -0.76
N SER A 109 1.80 -17.10 -0.50
CA SER A 109 2.87 -17.74 0.26
C SER A 109 2.66 -17.66 1.76
N GLY A 110 1.69 -16.85 2.21
CA GLY A 110 1.47 -16.63 3.62
C GLY A 110 2.52 -15.75 4.28
N ALA A 111 3.28 -15.00 3.46
CA ALA A 111 4.35 -14.17 4.00
C ALA A 111 3.82 -13.05 4.87
N ALA A 112 4.50 -12.78 5.98
CA ALA A 112 4.17 -11.66 6.83
C ALA A 112 4.61 -10.37 6.15
N THR A 113 4.00 -9.25 6.56
CA THR A 113 4.42 -7.96 6.05
C THR A 113 5.87 -7.69 6.44
N THR A 114 6.65 -7.06 5.54
CA THR A 114 8.06 -6.82 5.82
C THR A 114 8.26 -5.71 6.84
N THR A 115 7.32 -4.78 6.95
CA THR A 115 7.41 -3.70 7.91
C THR A 115 6.56 -4.03 9.10
N LYS A 116 7.14 -4.70 10.07
CA LYS A 116 6.43 -5.05 11.27
C LYS A 116 6.73 -4.09 12.36
N GLU A 117 5.75 -3.91 13.22
CA GLU A 117 5.99 -3.19 14.41
C GLU A 117 6.66 -4.09 15.41
N ASN A 118 7.48 -3.58 16.23
CA ASN A 118 8.12 -4.34 17.28
C ASN A 118 7.96 -3.66 18.60
#